data_59b60b3d37ac8dde1c386a40370c8762
#
_entry.id   59b60b3d37ac8dde1c386a40370c8762
#
_cell.length_a   1.000
_cell.length_b   1.000
_cell.length_c   1.000
_cell.angle_alpha   90.00
_cell.angle_beta   90.00
_cell.angle_gamma   90.00
#
_symmetry.space_group_name_H-M   'P 1'
#
loop_
_entity.id
_entity.type
_entity.pdbx_description
1 polymer ?
#
loop_
_entity_poly.entity_id
_entity_poly.type
_entity_poly.pdbx_seq_one_letter_code
_entity_poly.pdbx_strand_id
1 'polypeptide(L)'
;MKYISTRNKDKVVSSSEAIIQGLAADGGLYTPQSLDQKVDLSSALKMNYLELAQCILSLFLSDFSHEQIQQCVQNAYQNSFENNEVAPLCKYHDGWLMELWHGPTSAFKDVALTLLPHLLTAAYQNQNENDLISILTATSGDTGKAAINGFADVKNTAITVLYPEIGVSDIQKRQMRTSLGNNVEVIAVKGNFDDCQQIVKEAMKNPVVLNACKHMKLSSANSINIGRLLPQIVYYFDSYTKLVKSGDIQLGDAVNFVVPSGNFGNILAGYLAKKLGLPVKKLVCASNSNNVLTEFIRTGSYNANRAFIPTISPSMDILVSSNLERLLFLLSDHNDVLINQYMTSLKEDGHYTISDELRHALQESFTAYDCSEEECKKVIYDTFHNEHILIDPHTAVAVHACHAYKQESNDTTPCIVLSTASAYKFAKDVYAALTGKSCDDEFETMYALHDYTSVAIPKNLACLKDMPIRFTKVIEKEDALATIAKRLEDLQHDHN
;
A
#
# COMPACT_ATOMS: atom_id res chain seq x y z
N MET A 1 -7.91 13.29 17.65
CA MET A 1 -8.13 13.69 16.25
C MET A 1 -9.52 13.24 15.82
N LYS A 2 -10.24 14.02 15.02
CA LYS A 2 -11.49 13.62 14.37
C LYS A 2 -11.24 13.43 12.88
N TYR A 3 -12.13 12.69 12.24
CA TYR A 3 -12.08 12.38 10.82
C TYR A 3 -13.31 12.88 10.11
N ILE A 4 -13.16 13.33 8.88
CA ILE A 4 -14.25 13.81 8.00
C ILE A 4 -14.18 13.09 6.65
N SER A 5 -15.33 12.99 5.97
CA SER A 5 -15.37 12.45 4.62
C SER A 5 -14.88 13.50 3.60
N THR A 6 -14.10 13.07 2.61
CA THR A 6 -13.69 13.94 1.49
C THR A 6 -14.87 14.44 0.65
N ARG A 7 -16.05 13.82 0.78
CA ARG A 7 -17.25 14.18 0.01
C ARG A 7 -18.37 14.78 0.85
N ASN A 8 -18.21 14.82 2.18
CA ASN A 8 -19.11 15.46 3.13
C ASN A 8 -18.34 15.78 4.40
N LYS A 9 -17.80 17.00 4.48
CA LYS A 9 -16.98 17.46 5.63
C LYS A 9 -17.78 17.63 6.93
N ASP A 10 -19.11 17.73 6.85
CA ASP A 10 -19.98 17.86 8.03
C ASP A 10 -20.15 16.52 8.76
N LYS A 11 -19.82 15.40 8.08
CA LYS A 11 -19.84 14.08 8.69
C LYS A 11 -18.54 13.83 9.46
N VAL A 12 -18.57 14.12 10.75
CA VAL A 12 -17.44 13.95 11.66
C VAL A 12 -17.54 12.62 12.39
N VAL A 13 -16.48 11.82 12.36
CA VAL A 13 -16.38 10.52 13.03
C VAL A 13 -15.13 10.43 13.92
N SER A 14 -15.11 9.46 14.83
CA SER A 14 -13.93 9.12 15.63
C SER A 14 -12.89 8.36 14.78
N SER A 15 -11.68 8.18 15.32
CA SER A 15 -10.68 7.34 14.64
C SER A 15 -11.10 5.87 14.57
N SER A 16 -11.73 5.35 15.62
CA SER A 16 -12.29 3.99 15.61
C SER A 16 -13.34 3.81 14.53
N GLU A 17 -14.31 4.73 14.44
CA GLU A 17 -15.35 4.68 13.39
C GLU A 17 -14.76 4.76 11.98
N ALA A 18 -13.77 5.65 11.74
CA ALA A 18 -13.11 5.80 10.45
C ALA A 18 -12.38 4.52 10.00
N ILE A 19 -11.73 3.82 10.95
CA ILE A 19 -11.03 2.55 10.68
C ILE A 19 -12.04 1.41 10.43
N ILE A 20 -13.09 1.32 11.24
CA ILE A 20 -14.13 0.29 11.13
C ILE A 20 -14.86 0.40 9.78
N GLN A 21 -15.30 1.60 9.43
CA GLN A 21 -16.05 1.82 8.20
C GLN A 21 -15.15 1.72 6.96
N GLY A 22 -13.87 2.13 7.07
CA GLY A 22 -12.90 2.11 5.97
C GLY A 22 -13.24 3.05 4.81
N LEU A 23 -14.52 3.17 4.47
CA LEU A 23 -15.07 4.05 3.44
C LEU A 23 -16.31 4.74 4.00
N ALA A 24 -16.48 6.03 3.74
CA ALA A 24 -17.67 6.75 4.17
C ALA A 24 -18.90 6.34 3.34
N ALA A 25 -20.10 6.46 3.95
CA ALA A 25 -21.35 6.04 3.32
C ALA A 25 -21.68 6.82 2.02
N ASP A 26 -21.14 8.05 1.90
CA ASP A 26 -21.23 8.89 0.69
C ASP A 26 -20.23 8.47 -0.42
N GLY A 27 -19.39 7.47 -0.13
CA GLY A 27 -18.32 7.00 -1.02
C GLY A 27 -17.03 7.81 -0.94
N GLY A 28 -16.96 8.81 -0.06
CA GLY A 28 -15.76 9.59 0.23
C GLY A 28 -14.78 8.84 1.13
N LEU A 29 -13.57 9.36 1.24
CA LEU A 29 -12.50 8.78 2.01
C LEU A 29 -12.34 9.52 3.34
N TYR A 30 -12.23 8.79 4.46
CA TYR A 30 -11.95 9.41 5.74
C TYR A 30 -10.55 10.03 5.77
N THR A 31 -10.49 11.30 6.19
CA THR A 31 -9.28 12.12 6.25
C THR A 31 -9.24 12.86 7.59
N PRO A 32 -8.08 13.06 8.24
CA PRO A 32 -8.00 13.86 9.45
C PRO A 32 -8.59 15.26 9.24
N GLN A 33 -9.39 15.73 10.20
CA GLN A 33 -10.03 17.04 10.16
C GLN A 33 -9.02 18.19 10.25
N SER A 34 -7.88 18.00 10.93
CA SER A 34 -6.76 18.92 10.99
C SER A 34 -5.43 18.18 11.01
N LEU A 35 -4.33 18.88 10.66
CA LEU A 35 -2.95 18.38 10.69
C LEU A 35 -2.03 19.39 11.38
N ASP A 36 -2.53 20.03 12.45
CA ASP A 36 -1.83 21.11 13.16
C ASP A 36 -0.73 20.58 14.10
N GLN A 37 -0.81 19.31 14.51
CA GLN A 37 0.17 18.69 15.37
C GLN A 37 1.49 18.47 14.63
N LYS A 38 2.60 18.59 15.37
CA LYS A 38 3.95 18.34 14.85
C LYS A 38 4.65 17.30 15.69
N VAL A 39 5.50 16.52 15.03
CA VAL A 39 6.42 15.59 15.70
C VAL A 39 7.69 16.37 16.06
N ASP A 40 8.09 16.32 17.32
CA ASP A 40 9.40 16.85 17.72
C ASP A 40 10.51 15.91 17.23
N LEU A 41 11.27 16.38 16.23
CA LEU A 41 12.33 15.61 15.60
C LEU A 41 13.47 15.26 16.57
N SER A 42 13.74 16.13 17.56
CA SER A 42 14.77 15.88 18.56
C SER A 42 14.40 14.72 19.49
N SER A 43 13.13 14.57 19.82
CA SER A 43 12.60 13.42 20.54
C SER A 43 12.54 12.18 19.65
N ALA A 44 12.11 12.32 18.39
CA ALA A 44 12.04 11.22 17.42
C ALA A 44 13.42 10.56 17.20
N LEU A 45 14.51 11.31 17.22
CA LEU A 45 15.88 10.79 17.14
C LEU A 45 16.22 9.79 18.26
N LYS A 46 15.57 9.86 19.40
CA LYS A 46 15.85 8.98 20.56
C LYS A 46 15.01 7.70 20.53
N MET A 47 14.01 7.65 19.65
CA MET A 47 13.07 6.55 19.56
C MET A 47 13.60 5.45 18.64
N ASN A 48 13.21 4.20 18.96
CA ASN A 48 13.25 3.09 18.03
C ASN A 48 11.97 3.08 17.17
N TYR A 49 11.86 2.14 16.20
CA TYR A 49 10.73 2.09 15.29
C TYR A 49 9.38 1.92 16.00
N LEU A 50 9.31 1.07 17.04
CA LEU A 50 8.07 0.81 17.78
C LEU A 50 7.63 2.05 18.59
N GLU A 51 8.55 2.71 19.25
CA GLU A 51 8.29 3.95 20.00
C GLU A 51 7.87 5.08 19.06
N LEU A 52 8.52 5.20 17.89
CA LEU A 52 8.17 6.17 16.87
C LEU A 52 6.77 5.89 16.29
N ALA A 53 6.44 4.62 16.05
CA ALA A 53 5.11 4.22 15.60
C ALA A 53 4.03 4.56 16.64
N GLN A 54 4.27 4.29 17.92
CA GLN A 54 3.36 4.68 19.01
C GLN A 54 3.17 6.19 19.06
N CYS A 55 4.25 6.95 18.99
CA CYS A 55 4.23 8.41 19.00
C CYS A 55 3.37 8.97 17.85
N ILE A 56 3.66 8.55 16.61
CA ILE A 56 2.96 9.04 15.43
C ILE A 56 1.50 8.60 15.43
N LEU A 57 1.20 7.33 15.71
CA LEU A 57 -0.16 6.82 15.71
C LEU A 57 -1.03 7.48 16.80
N SER A 58 -0.47 7.83 17.95
CA SER A 58 -1.18 8.55 19.01
C SER A 58 -1.69 9.93 18.56
N LEU A 59 -1.03 10.58 17.60
CA LEU A 59 -1.52 11.83 17.03
C LEU A 59 -2.83 11.66 16.26
N PHE A 60 -3.02 10.48 15.66
CA PHE A 60 -4.15 10.19 14.79
C PHE A 60 -5.28 9.40 15.48
N LEU A 61 -4.95 8.57 16.49
CA LEU A 61 -5.84 7.62 17.12
C LEU A 61 -6.29 8.12 18.50
N SER A 62 -6.97 9.27 18.54
CA SER A 62 -7.26 9.99 19.80
C SER A 62 -8.28 9.31 20.72
N ASP A 63 -9.03 8.33 20.27
CA ASP A 63 -9.97 7.52 21.05
C ASP A 63 -9.43 6.12 21.39
N PHE A 64 -8.15 5.86 21.09
CA PHE A 64 -7.40 4.71 21.56
C PHE A 64 -6.62 5.07 22.80
N SER A 65 -6.54 4.17 23.79
CA SER A 65 -5.63 4.35 24.91
C SER A 65 -4.18 4.15 24.48
N HIS A 66 -3.24 4.68 25.28
CA HIS A 66 -1.81 4.48 25.03
C HIS A 66 -1.44 2.99 25.01
N GLU A 67 -2.00 2.22 25.93
CA GLU A 67 -1.80 0.78 26.05
C GLU A 67 -2.33 0.03 24.83
N GLN A 68 -3.49 0.44 24.29
CA GLN A 68 -4.04 -0.16 23.06
C GLN A 68 -3.11 0.08 21.86
N ILE A 69 -2.62 1.30 21.67
CA ILE A 69 -1.69 1.63 20.58
C ILE A 69 -0.39 0.84 20.74
N GLN A 70 0.17 0.81 21.96
CA GLN A 70 1.37 0.05 22.27
C GLN A 70 1.19 -1.43 21.93
N GLN A 71 0.10 -2.05 22.37
CA GLN A 71 -0.19 -3.46 22.09
C GLN A 71 -0.36 -3.74 20.62
N CYS A 72 -1.07 -2.86 19.89
CA CYS A 72 -1.23 -2.98 18.43
C CYS A 72 0.12 -2.95 17.71
N VAL A 73 0.97 -1.99 18.07
CA VAL A 73 2.31 -1.82 17.47
C VAL A 73 3.23 -3.01 17.79
N GLN A 74 3.21 -3.49 19.03
CA GLN A 74 3.98 -4.66 19.44
C GLN A 74 3.53 -5.91 18.68
N ASN A 75 2.24 -6.19 18.65
CA ASN A 75 1.70 -7.35 17.94
C ASN A 75 2.00 -7.34 16.43
N ALA A 76 2.03 -6.14 15.84
CA ALA A 76 2.28 -5.99 14.41
C ALA A 76 3.76 -6.13 14.03
N TYR A 77 4.66 -5.53 14.80
CA TYR A 77 6.04 -5.33 14.34
C TYR A 77 7.08 -6.11 15.12
N GLN A 78 6.79 -6.48 16.36
CA GLN A 78 7.74 -7.25 17.14
C GLN A 78 7.89 -8.66 16.57
N ASN A 79 9.08 -9.01 16.11
CA ASN A 79 9.42 -10.30 15.50
C ASN A 79 8.72 -10.64 14.16
N SER A 80 8.04 -9.68 13.54
CA SER A 80 7.35 -9.89 12.24
C SER A 80 8.22 -9.52 11.03
N PHE A 81 9.29 -8.77 11.25
CA PHE A 81 10.22 -8.31 10.20
C PHE A 81 11.61 -8.92 10.40
N GLU A 82 12.33 -9.11 9.31
CA GLU A 82 13.70 -9.63 9.34
C GLU A 82 14.59 -8.74 10.19
N ASN A 83 15.42 -9.35 11.03
CA ASN A 83 16.32 -8.64 11.95
C ASN A 83 15.64 -7.60 12.88
N ASN A 84 14.32 -7.68 13.05
CA ASN A 84 13.49 -6.69 13.76
C ASN A 84 13.64 -5.26 13.20
N GLU A 85 13.95 -5.13 11.91
CA GLU A 85 14.06 -3.86 11.23
C GLU A 85 12.99 -3.75 10.14
N VAL A 86 12.07 -2.77 10.29
CA VAL A 86 10.90 -2.63 9.41
C VAL A 86 11.26 -1.95 8.09
N ALA A 87 12.17 -0.97 8.11
CA ALA A 87 12.55 -0.16 6.97
C ALA A 87 14.07 0.11 6.96
N PRO A 88 14.92 -0.89 6.67
CA PRO A 88 16.35 -0.67 6.55
C PRO A 88 16.69 0.26 5.38
N LEU A 89 17.80 0.98 5.51
CA LEU A 89 18.35 1.84 4.47
C LEU A 89 19.59 1.19 3.86
N CYS A 90 19.57 1.05 2.54
CA CYS A 90 20.71 0.63 1.75
C CYS A 90 21.29 1.86 1.01
N LYS A 91 22.61 2.08 1.11
CA LYS A 91 23.27 3.17 0.38
C LYS A 91 23.20 2.90 -1.12
N TYR A 92 22.79 3.90 -1.90
CA TYR A 92 22.69 3.84 -3.35
C TYR A 92 23.17 5.16 -3.97
N HIS A 93 24.29 5.15 -4.66
CA HIS A 93 24.95 6.35 -5.18
C HIS A 93 25.10 7.45 -4.09
N ASP A 94 24.57 8.63 -4.35
CA ASP A 94 24.52 9.77 -3.43
C ASP A 94 23.22 9.84 -2.61
N GLY A 95 22.39 8.79 -2.65
CA GLY A 95 21.13 8.64 -1.94
C GLY A 95 20.99 7.29 -1.24
N TRP A 96 19.76 6.87 -0.99
CA TRP A 96 19.44 5.62 -0.30
C TRP A 96 18.24 4.93 -0.91
N LEU A 97 18.24 3.60 -0.83
CA LEU A 97 17.05 2.78 -0.99
C LEU A 97 16.47 2.51 0.40
N MET A 98 15.20 2.81 0.63
CA MET A 98 14.46 2.40 1.81
C MET A 98 13.75 1.08 1.50
N GLU A 99 14.28 -0.02 2.04
CA GLU A 99 13.77 -1.35 1.78
C GLU A 99 12.57 -1.67 2.67
N LEU A 100 11.39 -1.74 2.08
CA LEU A 100 10.12 -1.97 2.78
C LEU A 100 9.59 -3.41 2.63
N TRP A 101 10.43 -4.33 2.19
CA TRP A 101 10.04 -5.68 1.81
C TRP A 101 10.58 -6.78 2.73
N HIS A 102 11.13 -6.45 3.88
CA HIS A 102 11.62 -7.41 4.87
C HIS A 102 10.52 -7.98 5.78
N GLY A 103 9.27 -7.71 5.46
CA GLY A 103 8.10 -8.25 6.15
C GLY A 103 7.70 -9.65 5.67
N PRO A 104 6.63 -10.21 6.29
CA PRO A 104 6.23 -11.60 6.11
C PRO A 104 5.83 -11.98 4.68
N THR A 105 5.56 -11.03 3.79
CA THR A 105 5.15 -11.32 2.41
C THR A 105 6.07 -10.70 1.36
N SER A 106 7.18 -10.12 1.79
CA SER A 106 8.19 -9.47 0.95
C SER A 106 7.66 -8.32 0.10
N ALA A 107 6.78 -7.49 0.69
CA ALA A 107 6.26 -6.26 0.08
C ALA A 107 5.95 -5.20 1.14
N PHE A 108 6.05 -3.91 0.78
CA PHE A 108 5.78 -2.76 1.68
C PHE A 108 4.40 -2.78 2.33
N LYS A 109 3.46 -3.48 1.71
CA LYS A 109 2.08 -3.62 2.19
C LYS A 109 2.01 -4.29 3.55
N ASP A 110 3.04 -5.07 3.91
CA ASP A 110 3.16 -5.70 5.23
C ASP A 110 3.15 -4.67 6.35
N VAL A 111 3.83 -3.52 6.19
CA VAL A 111 3.89 -2.49 7.23
C VAL A 111 2.50 -2.05 7.69
N ALA A 112 1.58 -1.90 6.77
CA ALA A 112 0.21 -1.48 7.11
C ALA A 112 -0.71 -2.67 7.41
N LEU A 113 -0.54 -3.79 6.75
CA LEU A 113 -1.46 -4.92 6.86
C LEU A 113 -1.18 -5.85 8.04
N THR A 114 0.02 -5.83 8.61
CA THR A 114 0.27 -6.45 9.92
C THR A 114 -0.36 -5.66 11.07
N LEU A 115 -0.48 -4.33 10.95
CA LEU A 115 -1.05 -3.48 12.00
C LEU A 115 -2.57 -3.35 11.93
N LEU A 116 -3.15 -3.27 10.72
CA LEU A 116 -4.57 -3.00 10.51
C LEU A 116 -5.52 -3.94 11.29
N PRO A 117 -5.28 -5.27 11.37
CA PRO A 117 -6.15 -6.17 12.13
C PRO A 117 -6.23 -5.80 13.61
N HIS A 118 -5.10 -5.44 14.22
CA HIS A 118 -5.02 -5.05 15.62
C HIS A 118 -5.71 -3.71 15.88
N LEU A 119 -5.55 -2.75 14.96
CA LEU A 119 -6.29 -1.47 15.02
C LEU A 119 -7.79 -1.68 14.87
N LEU A 120 -8.23 -2.55 13.96
CA LEU A 120 -9.64 -2.90 13.81
C LEU A 120 -10.20 -3.53 15.08
N THR A 121 -9.54 -4.52 15.65
CA THR A 121 -9.98 -5.18 16.88
C THR A 121 -10.09 -4.18 18.03
N ALA A 122 -9.09 -3.31 18.22
CA ALA A 122 -9.12 -2.28 19.25
C ALA A 122 -10.22 -1.22 19.00
N ALA A 123 -10.45 -0.84 17.72
CA ALA A 123 -11.51 0.08 17.33
C ALA A 123 -12.90 -0.47 17.68
N TYR A 124 -13.14 -1.77 17.43
CA TYR A 124 -14.40 -2.43 17.81
C TYR A 124 -14.61 -2.46 19.33
N GLN A 125 -13.54 -2.76 20.09
CA GLN A 125 -13.61 -2.69 21.56
C GLN A 125 -13.99 -1.28 22.05
N ASN A 126 -13.44 -0.24 21.42
CA ASN A 126 -13.76 1.16 21.76
C ASN A 126 -15.22 1.53 21.46
N GLN A 127 -15.86 0.84 20.54
CA GLN A 127 -17.29 1.02 20.20
C GLN A 127 -18.22 0.07 21.00
N ASN A 128 -17.67 -0.74 21.92
CA ASN A 128 -18.40 -1.79 22.66
C ASN A 128 -19.07 -2.81 21.70
N GLU A 129 -18.50 -3.02 20.53
CA GLU A 129 -18.96 -4.02 19.57
C GLU A 129 -18.11 -5.29 19.70
N ASN A 130 -18.77 -6.46 19.62
CA ASN A 130 -18.11 -7.77 19.71
C ASN A 130 -18.40 -8.66 18.49
N ASP A 131 -19.04 -8.11 17.48
CA ASP A 131 -19.37 -8.83 16.25
C ASP A 131 -18.12 -9.32 15.54
N LEU A 132 -18.22 -10.42 14.80
CA LEU A 132 -17.17 -10.90 13.91
C LEU A 132 -16.96 -9.90 12.76
N ILE A 133 -15.71 -9.53 12.49
CA ILE A 133 -15.35 -8.68 11.36
C ILE A 133 -14.97 -9.56 10.18
N SER A 134 -15.79 -9.57 9.14
CA SER A 134 -15.46 -10.27 7.90
C SER A 134 -14.85 -9.30 6.89
N ILE A 135 -13.57 -9.53 6.57
CA ILE A 135 -12.82 -8.74 5.58
C ILE A 135 -13.00 -9.38 4.21
N LEU A 136 -13.50 -8.59 3.27
CA LEU A 136 -13.60 -8.99 1.87
C LEU A 136 -12.64 -8.14 1.03
N THR A 137 -11.74 -8.78 0.29
CA THR A 137 -10.67 -8.10 -0.45
C THR A 137 -10.50 -8.71 -1.83
N ALA A 138 -10.41 -7.86 -2.85
CA ALA A 138 -9.92 -8.23 -4.18
C ALA A 138 -8.44 -7.87 -4.30
N THR A 139 -7.67 -8.73 -4.97
CA THR A 139 -6.23 -8.52 -5.15
C THR A 139 -5.74 -8.93 -6.53
N SER A 140 -4.70 -8.24 -7.01
CA SER A 140 -3.87 -8.67 -8.14
C SER A 140 -2.57 -9.37 -7.70
N GLY A 141 -2.42 -9.70 -6.38
CA GLY A 141 -1.25 -10.39 -5.83
C GLY A 141 -0.88 -9.91 -4.43
N ASP A 142 0.04 -8.96 -4.30
CA ASP A 142 0.67 -8.54 -3.04
C ASP A 142 -0.29 -8.13 -1.93
N THR A 143 -1.32 -7.35 -2.25
CA THR A 143 -2.27 -6.87 -1.23
C THR A 143 -3.04 -8.01 -0.59
N GLY A 144 -3.45 -9.01 -1.40
CA GLY A 144 -4.17 -10.17 -0.89
C GLY A 144 -3.32 -11.00 0.06
N LYS A 145 -2.09 -11.32 -0.36
CA LYS A 145 -1.19 -12.10 0.51
C LYS A 145 -0.86 -11.37 1.81
N ALA A 146 -0.56 -10.08 1.74
CA ALA A 146 -0.27 -9.29 2.94
C ALA A 146 -1.50 -9.18 3.87
N ALA A 147 -2.72 -9.02 3.31
CA ALA A 147 -3.95 -9.02 4.08
C ALA A 147 -4.22 -10.38 4.72
N ILE A 148 -4.09 -11.49 3.97
CA ILE A 148 -4.23 -12.83 4.52
C ILE A 148 -3.28 -13.02 5.71
N ASN A 149 -2.01 -12.67 5.53
CA ASN A 149 -1.00 -12.86 6.57
C ASN A 149 -1.29 -12.01 7.83
N GLY A 150 -1.73 -10.77 7.64
CA GLY A 150 -2.06 -9.89 8.76
C GLY A 150 -3.29 -10.33 9.53
N PHE A 151 -4.34 -10.84 8.85
CA PHE A 151 -5.59 -11.26 9.48
C PHE A 151 -5.59 -12.74 9.93
N ALA A 152 -4.61 -13.55 9.53
CA ALA A 152 -4.55 -14.96 9.89
C ALA A 152 -4.58 -15.17 11.40
N ASP A 153 -5.58 -15.91 11.89
CA ASP A 153 -5.81 -16.25 13.30
C ASP A 153 -5.96 -15.04 14.25
N VAL A 154 -6.21 -13.83 13.72
CA VAL A 154 -6.55 -12.68 14.56
C VAL A 154 -7.97 -12.84 15.08
N LYS A 155 -8.12 -12.76 16.41
CA LYS A 155 -9.39 -12.97 17.12
C LYS A 155 -10.49 -12.05 16.60
N ASN A 156 -11.70 -12.59 16.48
CA ASN A 156 -12.90 -11.89 16.00
C ASN A 156 -12.76 -11.32 14.58
N THR A 157 -11.88 -11.89 13.77
CA THR A 157 -11.76 -11.53 12.34
C THR A 157 -11.85 -12.75 11.45
N ALA A 158 -12.37 -12.58 10.23
CA ALA A 158 -12.24 -13.54 9.15
C ALA A 158 -11.90 -12.79 7.86
N ILE A 159 -11.17 -13.44 6.96
CA ILE A 159 -10.79 -12.83 5.70
C ILE A 159 -11.11 -13.74 4.52
N THR A 160 -11.77 -13.18 3.51
CA THR A 160 -12.00 -13.81 2.21
C THR A 160 -11.32 -12.97 1.12
N VAL A 161 -10.41 -13.60 0.39
CA VAL A 161 -9.66 -12.95 -0.68
C VAL A 161 -10.09 -13.51 -2.03
N LEU A 162 -10.49 -12.62 -2.93
CA LEU A 162 -10.77 -12.91 -4.32
C LEU A 162 -9.58 -12.47 -5.19
N TYR A 163 -9.12 -13.34 -6.08
CA TYR A 163 -8.08 -13.01 -7.03
C TYR A 163 -8.42 -13.55 -8.42
N PRO A 164 -7.99 -12.88 -9.52
CA PRO A 164 -8.24 -13.39 -10.86
C PRO A 164 -7.41 -14.64 -11.13
N GLU A 165 -8.01 -15.64 -11.74
CA GLU A 165 -7.33 -16.90 -12.12
C GLU A 165 -6.15 -16.62 -13.06
N ILE A 166 -6.27 -15.61 -13.93
CA ILE A 166 -5.26 -15.18 -14.90
C ILE A 166 -4.74 -13.79 -14.53
N GLY A 167 -3.44 -13.53 -14.75
CA GLY A 167 -2.83 -12.21 -14.55
C GLY A 167 -2.19 -12.00 -13.16
N VAL A 168 -2.10 -13.05 -12.34
CA VAL A 168 -1.32 -13.07 -11.10
C VAL A 168 -0.14 -14.02 -11.28
N SER A 169 1.07 -13.65 -10.84
CA SER A 169 2.25 -14.51 -10.96
C SER A 169 2.09 -15.82 -10.18
N ASP A 170 2.78 -16.87 -10.62
CA ASP A 170 2.69 -18.19 -9.95
C ASP A 170 3.24 -18.13 -8.52
N ILE A 171 4.26 -17.33 -8.26
CA ILE A 171 4.78 -17.06 -6.91
C ILE A 171 3.69 -16.43 -6.04
N GLN A 172 3.01 -15.40 -6.52
CA GLN A 172 1.95 -14.72 -5.77
C GLN A 172 0.73 -15.61 -5.56
N LYS A 173 0.31 -16.39 -6.58
CA LYS A 173 -0.75 -17.40 -6.42
C LYS A 173 -0.35 -18.44 -5.36
N ARG A 174 0.88 -18.94 -5.43
CA ARG A 174 1.39 -19.90 -4.46
C ARG A 174 1.39 -19.31 -3.05
N GLN A 175 1.86 -18.09 -2.87
CA GLN A 175 1.81 -17.39 -1.57
C GLN A 175 0.40 -17.36 -0.97
N MET A 176 -0.63 -17.06 -1.76
CA MET A 176 -2.02 -17.02 -1.29
C MET A 176 -2.58 -18.43 -1.03
N ARG A 177 -2.39 -19.36 -1.95
CA ARG A 177 -2.96 -20.73 -1.90
C ARG A 177 -2.34 -21.61 -0.82
N THR A 178 -1.15 -21.30 -0.33
CA THR A 178 -0.45 -21.99 0.75
C THR A 178 -0.58 -21.29 2.10
N SER A 179 -1.33 -20.20 2.18
CA SER A 179 -1.48 -19.40 3.40
C SER A 179 -2.07 -20.19 4.54
N LEU A 180 -1.62 -19.88 5.76
CA LEU A 180 -2.10 -20.47 7.01
C LEU A 180 -3.24 -19.59 7.59
N GLY A 181 -3.85 -20.08 8.67
CA GLY A 181 -4.95 -19.42 9.37
C GLY A 181 -6.28 -20.17 9.21
N ASN A 182 -7.04 -20.30 10.31
CA ASN A 182 -8.33 -21.00 10.33
C ASN A 182 -9.47 -20.08 9.87
N ASN A 183 -9.27 -18.78 9.98
CA ASN A 183 -10.22 -17.72 9.61
C ASN A 183 -10.00 -17.18 8.18
N VAL A 184 -9.20 -17.87 7.36
CA VAL A 184 -8.82 -17.44 6.00
C VAL A 184 -9.58 -18.24 4.94
N GLU A 185 -10.02 -17.57 3.87
CA GLU A 185 -10.53 -18.16 2.64
C GLU A 185 -9.90 -17.47 1.43
N VAL A 186 -9.48 -18.23 0.43
CA VAL A 186 -8.88 -17.70 -0.81
C VAL A 186 -9.57 -18.35 -2.01
N ILE A 187 -10.11 -17.52 -2.89
CA ILE A 187 -10.93 -17.96 -4.01
C ILE A 187 -10.42 -17.34 -5.31
N ALA A 188 -10.12 -18.17 -6.29
CA ALA A 188 -9.84 -17.73 -7.65
C ALA A 188 -11.16 -17.46 -8.39
N VAL A 189 -11.22 -16.38 -9.16
CA VAL A 189 -12.37 -16.00 -9.98
C VAL A 189 -11.96 -16.06 -11.44
N LYS A 190 -12.74 -16.71 -12.29
CA LYS A 190 -12.55 -16.67 -13.75
C LYS A 190 -12.95 -15.30 -14.27
N GLY A 191 -11.97 -14.43 -14.41
CA GLY A 191 -12.10 -13.05 -14.81
C GLY A 191 -10.77 -12.32 -14.60
N ASN A 192 -10.81 -11.01 -14.70
CA ASN A 192 -9.68 -10.12 -14.46
C ASN A 192 -9.77 -9.46 -13.06
N PHE A 193 -8.79 -8.61 -12.75
CA PHE A 193 -8.75 -7.93 -11.45
C PHE A 193 -9.93 -6.96 -11.23
N ASP A 194 -10.39 -6.29 -12.29
CA ASP A 194 -11.52 -5.37 -12.22
C ASP A 194 -12.82 -6.12 -11.93
N ASP A 195 -12.99 -7.33 -12.48
CA ASP A 195 -14.11 -8.22 -12.13
C ASP A 195 -14.10 -8.54 -10.63
N CYS A 196 -12.94 -8.92 -10.08
CA CYS A 196 -12.81 -9.20 -8.65
C CYS A 196 -13.13 -7.96 -7.78
N GLN A 197 -12.67 -6.77 -8.18
CA GLN A 197 -12.98 -5.53 -7.47
C GLN A 197 -14.47 -5.18 -7.53
N GLN A 198 -15.08 -5.39 -8.69
CA GLN A 198 -16.51 -5.14 -8.87
C GLN A 198 -17.35 -6.07 -7.99
N ILE A 199 -17.01 -7.37 -7.95
CA ILE A 199 -17.65 -8.35 -7.07
C ILE A 199 -17.57 -7.91 -5.60
N VAL A 200 -16.40 -7.47 -5.13
CA VAL A 200 -16.24 -6.98 -3.75
C VAL A 200 -17.13 -5.76 -3.48
N LYS A 201 -17.15 -4.78 -4.40
CA LYS A 201 -17.98 -3.58 -4.28
C LYS A 201 -19.47 -3.90 -4.29
N GLU A 202 -19.87 -4.86 -5.08
CA GLU A 202 -21.25 -5.33 -5.17
C GLU A 202 -21.65 -6.09 -3.92
N ALA A 203 -20.81 -7.01 -3.42
CA ALA A 203 -21.04 -7.77 -2.20
C ALA A 203 -21.33 -6.87 -0.99
N MET A 204 -20.65 -5.74 -0.87
CA MET A 204 -20.85 -4.74 0.19
C MET A 204 -22.24 -4.09 0.20
N LYS A 205 -23.02 -4.24 -0.87
CA LYS A 205 -24.34 -3.62 -1.06
C LYS A 205 -25.43 -4.65 -1.37
N ASN A 206 -25.05 -5.88 -1.67
CA ASN A 206 -25.97 -6.92 -2.13
C ASN A 206 -26.84 -7.45 -0.97
N PRO A 207 -28.19 -7.44 -1.10
CA PRO A 207 -29.08 -7.88 -0.03
C PRO A 207 -28.87 -9.33 0.42
N VAL A 208 -28.48 -10.24 -0.49
CA VAL A 208 -28.21 -11.65 -0.16
C VAL A 208 -27.00 -11.76 0.74
N VAL A 209 -25.90 -11.07 0.38
CA VAL A 209 -24.67 -11.03 1.17
C VAL A 209 -24.91 -10.35 2.52
N LEU A 210 -25.61 -9.20 2.54
CA LEU A 210 -25.92 -8.47 3.77
C LEU A 210 -26.83 -9.29 4.71
N ASN A 211 -27.79 -10.06 4.20
CA ASN A 211 -28.60 -10.95 5.00
C ASN A 211 -27.81 -12.11 5.63
N ALA A 212 -26.76 -12.57 4.94
CA ALA A 212 -25.81 -13.54 5.48
C ALA A 212 -24.90 -12.97 6.58
N CYS A 213 -24.91 -11.66 6.82
CA CYS A 213 -24.05 -10.95 7.78
C CYS A 213 -24.77 -10.52 9.06
N LYS A 214 -25.88 -11.18 9.48
CA LYS A 214 -26.75 -10.68 10.59
C LYS A 214 -26.02 -10.41 11.93
N HIS A 215 -24.90 -11.11 12.19
CA HIS A 215 -24.09 -10.98 13.41
C HIS A 215 -22.63 -10.75 13.06
N MET A 216 -22.37 -10.09 11.93
CA MET A 216 -21.04 -9.77 11.45
C MET A 216 -21.04 -8.39 10.82
N LYS A 217 -19.84 -7.78 10.77
CA LYS A 217 -19.61 -6.52 10.03
C LYS A 217 -18.71 -6.82 8.84
N LEU A 218 -19.17 -6.44 7.65
CA LEU A 218 -18.30 -6.44 6.47
C LEU A 218 -17.38 -5.23 6.48
N SER A 219 -16.10 -5.47 6.21
CA SER A 219 -15.10 -4.42 6.05
C SER A 219 -14.15 -4.78 4.91
N SER A 220 -13.26 -3.86 4.54
CA SER A 220 -12.28 -4.06 3.48
C SER A 220 -10.88 -3.67 3.93
N ALA A 221 -9.89 -4.48 3.51
CA ALA A 221 -8.49 -4.19 3.73
C ALA A 221 -7.83 -3.41 2.57
N ASN A 222 -8.60 -2.75 1.71
CA ASN A 222 -8.07 -1.97 0.59
C ASN A 222 -7.36 -0.68 1.06
N SER A 223 -6.57 -0.07 0.19
CA SER A 223 -5.77 1.14 0.48
C SER A 223 -6.59 2.40 0.81
N ILE A 224 -7.92 2.34 0.61
CA ILE A 224 -8.85 3.40 0.98
C ILE A 224 -9.09 3.51 2.49
N ASN A 225 -8.88 2.44 3.25
CA ASN A 225 -8.99 2.48 4.70
C ASN A 225 -7.89 3.34 5.31
N ILE A 226 -8.26 4.31 6.16
CA ILE A 226 -7.30 5.21 6.83
C ILE A 226 -6.31 4.42 7.71
N GLY A 227 -6.72 3.32 8.31
CA GLY A 227 -5.85 2.42 9.07
C GLY A 227 -4.72 1.79 8.26
N ARG A 228 -4.81 1.82 6.92
CA ARG A 228 -3.71 1.45 6.02
C ARG A 228 -2.77 2.60 5.69
N LEU A 229 -3.26 3.83 5.74
CA LEU A 229 -2.45 5.01 5.43
C LEU A 229 -1.55 5.40 6.60
N LEU A 230 -2.09 5.43 7.83
CA LEU A 230 -1.40 5.92 9.01
C LEU A 230 -0.07 5.19 9.33
N PRO A 231 0.02 3.86 9.28
CA PRO A 231 1.26 3.15 9.56
C PRO A 231 2.41 3.51 8.63
N GLN A 232 2.08 3.93 7.41
CA GLN A 232 3.07 4.29 6.40
C GLN A 232 3.78 5.62 6.68
N ILE A 233 3.22 6.46 7.54
CA ILE A 233 3.86 7.73 7.95
C ILE A 233 5.15 7.43 8.73
N VAL A 234 5.18 6.34 9.48
CA VAL A 234 6.26 6.02 10.42
C VAL A 234 7.61 5.85 9.74
N TYR A 235 7.67 5.10 8.65
CA TYR A 235 8.95 4.82 7.99
C TYR A 235 9.56 6.05 7.29
N TYR A 236 8.80 7.08 6.99
CA TYR A 236 9.35 8.37 6.53
C TYR A 236 10.14 9.06 7.64
N PHE A 237 9.61 9.07 8.86
CA PHE A 237 10.32 9.59 10.03
C PHE A 237 11.51 8.70 10.40
N ASP A 238 11.32 7.37 10.41
CA ASP A 238 12.38 6.40 10.75
C ASP A 238 13.58 6.53 9.82
N SER A 239 13.35 6.59 8.50
CA SER A 239 14.44 6.77 7.53
C SER A 239 15.17 8.09 7.73
N TYR A 240 14.46 9.18 7.97
CA TYR A 240 15.05 10.48 8.26
C TYR A 240 15.92 10.43 9.54
N THR A 241 15.39 9.86 10.62
CA THR A 241 16.14 9.77 11.89
C THR A 241 17.38 8.88 11.76
N LYS A 242 17.34 7.83 10.95
CA LYS A 242 18.48 6.98 10.64
C LYS A 242 19.61 7.78 9.95
N LEU A 243 19.27 8.62 8.97
CA LEU A 243 20.26 9.45 8.26
C LEU A 243 20.89 10.51 9.16
N VAL A 244 20.11 11.08 10.09
CA VAL A 244 20.68 12.02 11.08
C VAL A 244 21.59 11.27 12.08
N LYS A 245 21.19 10.07 12.54
CA LYS A 245 21.99 9.26 13.48
C LYS A 245 23.31 8.77 12.85
N SER A 246 23.31 8.46 11.54
CA SER A 246 24.54 8.05 10.82
C SER A 246 25.46 9.24 10.49
N GLY A 247 24.95 10.47 10.60
CA GLY A 247 25.69 11.69 10.23
C GLY A 247 25.69 12.00 8.72
N ASP A 248 24.85 11.31 7.96
CA ASP A 248 24.69 11.57 6.52
C ASP A 248 23.99 12.91 6.24
N ILE A 249 23.13 13.35 7.16
CA ILE A 249 22.49 14.67 7.16
C ILE A 249 22.49 15.26 8.59
N GLN A 250 22.29 16.58 8.70
CA GLN A 250 22.06 17.23 9.99
C GLN A 250 20.56 17.32 10.31
N LEU A 251 20.23 17.42 11.60
CA LEU A 251 18.84 17.63 12.01
C LEU A 251 18.31 18.96 11.45
N GLY A 252 17.23 18.88 10.70
CA GLY A 252 16.62 20.02 10.01
C GLY A 252 16.98 20.11 8.52
N ASP A 253 17.97 19.36 8.05
CA ASP A 253 18.26 19.28 6.62
C ASP A 253 17.08 18.64 5.87
N ALA A 254 16.80 19.17 4.69
CA ALA A 254 15.74 18.63 3.86
C ALA A 254 16.14 17.34 3.13
N VAL A 255 15.19 16.46 2.88
CA VAL A 255 15.33 15.27 2.05
C VAL A 255 14.23 15.21 0.99
N ASN A 256 14.50 14.50 -0.11
CA ASN A 256 13.51 14.12 -1.10
C ASN A 256 13.13 12.64 -0.93
N PHE A 257 11.86 12.30 -1.14
CA PHE A 257 11.43 10.91 -1.24
C PHE A 257 10.93 10.62 -2.64
N VAL A 258 11.38 9.50 -3.22
CA VAL A 258 10.96 9.03 -4.54
C VAL A 258 10.12 7.77 -4.36
N VAL A 259 8.86 7.82 -4.78
CA VAL A 259 7.86 6.82 -4.40
C VAL A 259 7.23 6.19 -5.64
N PRO A 260 7.40 4.87 -5.85
CA PRO A 260 6.67 4.17 -6.90
C PRO A 260 5.18 4.19 -6.53
N SER A 261 4.36 4.78 -7.39
CA SER A 261 3.00 5.16 -7.05
C SER A 261 1.94 4.52 -7.95
N GLY A 262 0.96 3.86 -7.33
CA GLY A 262 -0.28 3.41 -7.93
C GLY A 262 -1.46 4.12 -7.24
N ASN A 263 -2.05 3.50 -6.21
CA ASN A 263 -3.20 4.05 -5.47
C ASN A 263 -2.87 5.27 -4.57
N PHE A 264 -1.71 5.87 -4.73
CA PHE A 264 -1.26 7.10 -4.07
C PHE A 264 -1.17 7.05 -2.52
N GLY A 265 -1.38 5.89 -1.90
CA GLY A 265 -1.38 5.76 -0.43
C GLY A 265 0.00 6.03 0.18
N ASN A 266 1.03 5.38 -0.36
CA ASN A 266 2.39 5.50 0.14
C ASN A 266 2.91 6.95 0.05
N ILE A 267 2.85 7.58 -1.11
CA ILE A 267 3.32 8.96 -1.30
C ILE A 267 2.48 9.99 -0.50
N LEU A 268 1.18 9.74 -0.31
CA LEU A 268 0.33 10.55 0.57
C LEU A 268 0.78 10.45 2.03
N ALA A 269 1.22 9.28 2.49
CA ALA A 269 1.81 9.14 3.83
C ALA A 269 3.07 10.01 3.99
N GLY A 270 3.90 10.13 2.94
CA GLY A 270 5.02 11.07 2.89
C GLY A 270 4.57 12.53 2.98
N TYR A 271 3.47 12.89 2.34
CA TYR A 271 2.88 14.23 2.46
C TYR A 271 2.35 14.50 3.87
N LEU A 272 1.71 13.52 4.50
CA LEU A 272 1.30 13.65 5.90
C LEU A 272 2.51 13.78 6.83
N ALA A 273 3.59 13.03 6.60
CA ALA A 273 4.84 13.19 7.34
C ALA A 273 5.39 14.62 7.21
N LYS A 274 5.40 15.21 6.00
CA LYS A 274 5.77 16.61 5.75
C LYS A 274 4.86 17.57 6.55
N LYS A 275 3.55 17.33 6.54
CA LYS A 275 2.60 18.14 7.33
C LYS A 275 2.82 18.04 8.83
N LEU A 276 3.30 16.88 9.32
CA LEU A 276 3.70 16.68 10.72
C LEU A 276 5.08 17.27 11.07
N GLY A 277 5.76 17.92 10.14
CA GLY A 277 7.01 18.63 10.39
C GLY A 277 8.28 17.92 9.93
N LEU A 278 8.17 16.79 9.22
CA LEU A 278 9.35 16.17 8.60
C LEU A 278 9.90 17.08 7.48
N PRO A 279 11.22 17.38 7.44
CA PRO A 279 11.81 18.28 6.43
C PRO A 279 11.85 17.62 5.06
N VAL A 280 10.71 17.48 4.41
CA VAL A 280 10.59 16.94 3.05
C VAL A 280 10.56 18.09 2.06
N LYS A 281 11.54 18.17 1.16
CA LYS A 281 11.57 19.18 0.08
C LYS A 281 10.61 18.78 -1.01
N LYS A 282 10.79 17.61 -1.63
CA LYS A 282 9.95 17.08 -2.70
C LYS A 282 9.55 15.62 -2.45
N LEU A 283 8.35 15.30 -2.88
CA LEU A 283 7.83 13.97 -3.06
C LEU A 283 7.79 13.70 -4.57
N VAL A 284 8.65 12.83 -5.05
CA VAL A 284 8.74 12.47 -6.46
C VAL A 284 7.85 11.27 -6.71
N CYS A 285 6.76 11.47 -7.42
CA CYS A 285 5.84 10.43 -7.84
C CYS A 285 6.42 9.71 -9.07
N ALA A 286 6.72 8.43 -8.94
CA ALA A 286 7.20 7.62 -10.03
C ALA A 286 6.05 6.78 -10.58
N SER A 287 5.84 6.83 -11.90
CA SER A 287 4.83 6.04 -12.63
C SER A 287 5.52 5.11 -13.63
N ASN A 288 4.90 3.98 -13.95
CA ASN A 288 5.26 3.17 -15.10
C ASN A 288 4.55 3.71 -16.37
N SER A 289 4.45 2.89 -17.42
CA SER A 289 3.78 3.27 -18.67
C SER A 289 2.31 3.69 -18.48
N ASN A 290 1.66 3.32 -17.37
CA ASN A 290 0.36 3.85 -16.96
C ASN A 290 0.54 5.19 -16.22
N ASN A 291 0.97 6.21 -16.92
CA ASN A 291 1.51 7.46 -16.37
C ASN A 291 0.46 8.54 -16.02
N VAL A 292 -0.78 8.14 -15.72
CA VAL A 292 -1.87 9.08 -15.41
C VAL A 292 -1.52 10.05 -14.28
N LEU A 293 -0.79 9.58 -13.25
CA LEU A 293 -0.36 10.43 -12.12
C LEU A 293 0.73 11.42 -12.55
N THR A 294 1.67 11.01 -13.40
CA THR A 294 2.72 11.89 -13.93
C THR A 294 2.12 13.02 -14.74
N GLU A 295 1.22 12.71 -15.67
CA GLU A 295 0.52 13.74 -16.44
C GLU A 295 -0.30 14.68 -15.54
N PHE A 296 -1.06 14.12 -14.59
CA PHE A 296 -1.86 14.91 -13.68
C PHE A 296 -1.02 15.89 -12.85
N ILE A 297 0.07 15.44 -12.24
CA ILE A 297 0.94 16.31 -11.42
C ILE A 297 1.58 17.41 -12.27
N ARG A 298 1.93 17.10 -13.52
CA ARG A 298 2.53 18.09 -14.44
C ARG A 298 1.53 19.08 -15.00
N THR A 299 0.35 18.61 -15.38
CA THR A 299 -0.60 19.42 -16.16
C THR A 299 -1.83 19.90 -15.39
N GLY A 300 -2.18 19.26 -14.28
CA GLY A 300 -3.43 19.44 -13.56
C GLY A 300 -4.64 18.73 -14.19
N SER A 301 -4.44 18.01 -15.29
CA SER A 301 -5.51 17.26 -15.98
C SER A 301 -5.39 15.76 -15.68
N TYR A 302 -6.41 15.18 -15.07
CA TYR A 302 -6.53 13.75 -14.81
C TYR A 302 -7.38 13.10 -15.89
N ASN A 303 -6.83 12.16 -16.63
CA ASN A 303 -7.54 11.46 -17.71
C ASN A 303 -7.37 9.95 -17.60
N ALA A 304 -8.45 9.25 -17.21
CA ALA A 304 -8.53 7.79 -17.16
C ALA A 304 -8.98 7.15 -18.48
N ASN A 305 -9.40 7.94 -19.49
CA ASN A 305 -9.83 7.47 -20.82
C ASN A 305 -8.61 7.15 -21.68
N ARG A 306 -7.91 6.09 -21.31
CA ARG A 306 -6.71 5.60 -22.00
C ARG A 306 -6.64 4.09 -21.97
N ALA A 307 -5.82 3.49 -22.83
CA ALA A 307 -5.56 2.08 -22.79
C ALA A 307 -4.85 1.69 -21.48
N PHE A 308 -5.29 0.61 -20.85
CA PHE A 308 -4.57 -0.03 -19.75
C PHE A 308 -3.41 -0.84 -20.34
N ILE A 309 -2.22 -0.63 -19.82
CA ILE A 309 -0.98 -1.28 -20.28
C ILE A 309 -0.50 -2.22 -19.18
N PRO A 310 -0.57 -3.55 -19.35
CA PRO A 310 0.07 -4.48 -18.43
C PRO A 310 1.59 -4.31 -18.47
N THR A 311 2.23 -4.15 -17.30
CA THR A 311 3.67 -3.93 -17.19
C THR A 311 4.33 -4.96 -16.26
N ILE A 312 5.67 -4.97 -16.21
CA ILE A 312 6.44 -5.79 -15.25
C ILE A 312 6.39 -5.23 -13.82
N SER A 313 5.79 -4.05 -13.61
CA SER A 313 5.54 -3.43 -12.29
C SER A 313 4.05 -3.36 -11.95
N PRO A 314 3.34 -4.50 -11.84
CA PRO A 314 1.87 -4.57 -11.89
C PRO A 314 1.16 -3.88 -10.72
N SER A 315 1.83 -3.64 -9.58
CA SER A 315 1.22 -2.89 -8.47
C SER A 315 1.00 -1.40 -8.77
N MET A 316 1.58 -0.91 -9.87
CA MET A 316 1.44 0.46 -10.38
C MET A 316 0.54 0.55 -11.61
N ASP A 317 0.05 -0.59 -12.13
CA ASP A 317 -0.87 -0.65 -13.28
C ASP A 317 -2.25 -0.19 -12.84
N ILE A 318 -2.49 1.12 -12.91
CA ILE A 318 -3.75 1.74 -12.53
C ILE A 318 -4.15 2.85 -13.50
N LEU A 319 -5.44 3.05 -13.68
CA LEU A 319 -6.00 4.21 -14.37
C LEU A 319 -6.73 5.15 -13.41
N VAL A 320 -7.16 4.65 -12.25
CA VAL A 320 -7.81 5.45 -11.21
C VAL A 320 -7.05 5.29 -9.88
N SER A 321 -6.49 6.39 -9.40
CA SER A 321 -5.69 6.45 -8.17
C SER A 321 -6.53 6.94 -6.99
N SER A 322 -6.92 6.02 -6.10
CA SER A 322 -7.93 6.27 -5.08
C SER A 322 -7.56 7.34 -4.04
N ASN A 323 -6.32 7.33 -3.53
CA ASN A 323 -5.94 8.26 -2.45
C ASN A 323 -5.58 9.67 -2.94
N LEU A 324 -5.52 9.90 -4.24
CA LEU A 324 -5.36 11.24 -4.80
C LEU A 324 -6.51 12.17 -4.38
N GLU A 325 -7.72 11.62 -4.23
CA GLU A 325 -8.88 12.32 -3.69
C GLU A 325 -8.60 12.95 -2.32
N ARG A 326 -7.91 12.23 -1.42
CA ARG A 326 -7.49 12.78 -0.11
C ARG A 326 -6.52 13.94 -0.24
N LEU A 327 -5.55 13.84 -1.14
CA LEU A 327 -4.59 14.92 -1.36
C LEU A 327 -5.29 16.18 -1.87
N LEU A 328 -6.16 16.05 -2.86
CA LEU A 328 -6.91 17.19 -3.41
C LEU A 328 -7.81 17.83 -2.37
N PHE A 329 -8.45 17.03 -1.51
CA PHE A 329 -9.25 17.52 -0.40
C PHE A 329 -8.42 18.33 0.60
N LEU A 330 -7.22 17.86 0.95
CA LEU A 330 -6.29 18.55 1.85
C LEU A 330 -5.73 19.85 1.22
N LEU A 331 -5.43 19.83 -0.07
CA LEU A 331 -4.88 20.99 -0.79
C LEU A 331 -5.95 22.07 -1.07
N SER A 332 -7.22 21.71 -1.15
CA SER A 332 -8.34 22.61 -1.38
C SER A 332 -8.99 23.13 -0.09
N ASP A 333 -8.27 23.05 1.04
CA ASP A 333 -8.79 23.45 2.37
C ASP A 333 -10.13 22.78 2.71
N HIS A 334 -10.17 21.47 2.52
CA HIS A 334 -11.33 20.62 2.81
C HIS A 334 -12.61 21.00 2.02
N ASN A 335 -12.45 21.39 0.75
CA ASN A 335 -13.57 21.72 -0.12
C ASN A 335 -14.24 20.46 -0.70
N ASP A 336 -15.19 19.90 0.04
CA ASP A 336 -15.93 18.71 -0.32
C ASP A 336 -16.83 18.89 -1.57
N VAL A 337 -17.35 20.11 -1.80
CA VAL A 337 -18.12 20.41 -3.01
C VAL A 337 -17.26 20.27 -4.25
N LEU A 338 -16.05 20.81 -4.23
CA LEU A 338 -15.08 20.70 -5.33
C LEU A 338 -14.67 19.24 -5.58
N ILE A 339 -14.41 18.48 -4.50
CA ILE A 339 -14.05 17.06 -4.62
C ILE A 339 -15.19 16.25 -5.22
N ASN A 340 -16.45 16.50 -4.80
CA ASN A 340 -17.61 15.85 -5.42
C ASN A 340 -17.70 16.13 -6.92
N GLN A 341 -17.43 17.35 -7.36
CA GLN A 341 -17.40 17.70 -8.79
C GLN A 341 -16.35 16.89 -9.54
N TYR A 342 -15.10 16.84 -9.03
CA TYR A 342 -14.02 16.07 -9.66
C TYR A 342 -14.33 14.58 -9.73
N MET A 343 -14.85 14.00 -8.63
CA MET A 343 -15.15 12.57 -8.60
C MET A 343 -16.36 12.19 -9.43
N THR A 344 -17.32 13.09 -9.60
CA THR A 344 -18.45 12.94 -10.52
C THR A 344 -17.97 12.97 -11.97
N SER A 345 -17.19 13.98 -12.38
CA SER A 345 -16.59 14.05 -13.72
C SER A 345 -15.70 12.83 -14.03
N LEU A 346 -14.90 12.39 -13.05
CA LEU A 346 -14.09 11.18 -13.24
C LEU A 346 -14.95 9.94 -13.49
N LYS A 347 -16.09 9.82 -12.80
CA LYS A 347 -17.00 8.68 -12.95
C LYS A 347 -17.79 8.71 -14.25
N GLU A 348 -18.26 9.90 -14.65
CA GLU A 348 -19.15 10.09 -15.80
C GLU A 348 -18.38 10.27 -17.11
N ASP A 349 -17.34 11.10 -17.08
CA ASP A 349 -16.57 11.52 -18.25
C ASP A 349 -15.18 10.87 -18.33
N GLY A 350 -14.73 10.21 -17.25
CA GLY A 350 -13.39 9.60 -17.16
C GLY A 350 -12.26 10.61 -16.98
N HIS A 351 -12.55 11.91 -16.81
CA HIS A 351 -11.52 12.94 -16.68
C HIS A 351 -12.00 14.14 -15.83
N TYR A 352 -11.04 14.89 -15.29
CA TYR A 352 -11.25 16.22 -14.69
C TYR A 352 -9.97 17.04 -14.77
N THR A 353 -10.10 18.37 -14.60
CA THR A 353 -8.95 19.30 -14.55
C THR A 353 -9.09 20.18 -13.32
N ILE A 354 -8.00 20.31 -12.55
CA ILE A 354 -7.93 21.19 -11.38
C ILE A 354 -7.55 22.62 -11.77
N SER A 355 -7.85 23.59 -10.91
CA SER A 355 -7.45 24.97 -11.15
C SER A 355 -5.94 25.18 -11.12
N ASP A 356 -5.45 26.27 -11.69
CA ASP A 356 -4.02 26.61 -11.67
C ASP A 356 -3.51 26.81 -10.24
N GLU A 357 -4.30 27.40 -9.34
CA GLU A 357 -3.96 27.59 -7.94
C GLU A 357 -3.75 26.24 -7.25
N LEU A 358 -4.68 25.29 -7.47
CA LEU A 358 -4.56 23.95 -6.88
C LEU A 358 -3.41 23.16 -7.49
N ARG A 359 -3.13 23.35 -8.78
CA ARG A 359 -1.97 22.77 -9.46
C ARG A 359 -0.66 23.32 -8.88
N HIS A 360 -0.54 24.61 -8.66
CA HIS A 360 0.63 25.20 -8.02
C HIS A 360 0.84 24.67 -6.60
N ALA A 361 -0.23 24.62 -5.78
CA ALA A 361 -0.17 24.05 -4.44
C ALA A 361 0.28 22.56 -4.45
N LEU A 362 -0.20 21.79 -5.42
CA LEU A 362 0.26 20.42 -5.64
C LEU A 362 1.77 20.37 -5.96
N GLN A 363 2.20 21.19 -6.91
CA GLN A 363 3.58 21.22 -7.41
C GLN A 363 4.59 21.80 -6.40
N GLU A 364 4.18 22.52 -5.36
CA GLU A 364 5.05 22.92 -4.26
C GLU A 364 5.67 21.71 -3.55
N SER A 365 4.91 20.65 -3.36
CA SER A 365 5.35 19.45 -2.65
C SER A 365 5.66 18.27 -3.56
N PHE A 366 5.03 18.19 -4.72
CA PHE A 366 5.13 17.03 -5.62
C PHE A 366 5.78 17.38 -6.95
N THR A 367 6.47 16.42 -7.51
CA THR A 367 6.87 16.34 -8.92
C THR A 367 6.71 14.91 -9.39
N ALA A 368 6.74 14.64 -10.71
CA ALA A 368 6.47 13.30 -11.21
C ALA A 368 7.24 12.98 -12.49
N TYR A 369 7.63 11.72 -12.60
CA TYR A 369 8.32 11.16 -13.75
C TYR A 369 7.77 9.75 -14.04
N ASP A 370 7.77 9.39 -15.31
CA ASP A 370 7.39 8.07 -15.76
C ASP A 370 8.60 7.31 -16.31
N CYS A 371 8.47 6.01 -16.37
CA CYS A 371 9.50 5.07 -16.79
C CYS A 371 8.87 4.04 -17.74
N SER A 372 9.45 3.90 -18.91
CA SER A 372 9.07 2.86 -19.87
C SER A 372 9.56 1.47 -19.43
N GLU A 373 9.02 0.42 -20.03
CA GLU A 373 9.46 -0.96 -19.79
C GLU A 373 10.96 -1.17 -20.11
N GLU A 374 11.44 -0.55 -21.18
CA GLU A 374 12.84 -0.64 -21.58
C GLU A 374 13.78 0.05 -20.57
N GLU A 375 13.40 1.25 -20.12
CA GLU A 375 14.14 1.98 -19.08
C GLU A 375 14.12 1.23 -17.76
N CYS A 376 12.98 0.65 -17.39
CA CYS A 376 12.84 -0.16 -16.18
C CYS A 376 13.81 -1.35 -16.19
N LYS A 377 13.84 -2.13 -17.29
CA LYS A 377 14.78 -3.26 -17.45
C LYS A 377 16.23 -2.80 -17.43
N LYS A 378 16.53 -1.69 -18.09
CA LYS A 378 17.87 -1.10 -18.09
C LYS A 378 18.30 -0.70 -16.67
N VAL A 379 17.44 -0.09 -15.90
CA VAL A 379 17.74 0.29 -14.50
C VAL A 379 17.98 -0.94 -13.63
N ILE A 380 17.20 -2.02 -13.77
CA ILE A 380 17.45 -3.29 -13.06
C ILE A 380 18.86 -3.80 -13.41
N TYR A 381 19.20 -3.83 -14.69
CA TYR A 381 20.52 -4.28 -15.17
C TYR A 381 21.65 -3.42 -14.62
N ASP A 382 21.57 -2.11 -14.80
CA ASP A 382 22.60 -1.16 -14.40
C ASP A 382 22.81 -1.16 -12.87
N THR A 383 21.72 -1.18 -12.08
CA THR A 383 21.81 -1.20 -10.61
C THR A 383 22.51 -2.45 -10.10
N PHE A 384 22.22 -3.62 -10.67
CA PHE A 384 22.88 -4.85 -10.24
C PHE A 384 24.35 -4.87 -10.67
N HIS A 385 24.67 -4.51 -11.92
CA HIS A 385 26.05 -4.63 -12.43
C HIS A 385 27.00 -3.56 -11.86
N ASN A 386 26.49 -2.37 -11.54
CA ASN A 386 27.32 -1.28 -11.05
C ASN A 386 27.38 -1.23 -9.51
N GLU A 387 26.29 -1.55 -8.83
CA GLU A 387 26.17 -1.38 -7.37
C GLU A 387 26.01 -2.71 -6.61
N HIS A 388 25.85 -3.84 -7.33
CA HIS A 388 25.58 -5.17 -6.77
C HIS A 388 24.29 -5.21 -5.90
N ILE A 389 23.32 -4.34 -6.20
CA ILE A 389 22.03 -4.26 -5.53
C ILE A 389 20.96 -4.84 -6.47
N LEU A 390 20.22 -5.84 -5.97
CA LEU A 390 19.14 -6.46 -6.70
C LEU A 390 17.82 -5.78 -6.34
N ILE A 391 17.17 -5.14 -7.31
CA ILE A 391 15.91 -4.41 -7.13
C ILE A 391 14.77 -5.02 -7.95
N ASP A 392 13.55 -4.84 -7.47
CA ASP A 392 12.33 -5.21 -8.17
C ASP A 392 11.93 -4.14 -9.23
N PRO A 393 11.02 -4.47 -10.17
CA PRO A 393 10.64 -3.53 -11.22
C PRO A 393 10.01 -2.23 -10.69
N HIS A 394 9.25 -2.26 -9.59
CA HIS A 394 8.66 -1.04 -9.01
C HIS A 394 9.75 -0.12 -8.46
N THR A 395 10.73 -0.68 -7.78
CA THR A 395 11.91 0.05 -7.31
C THR A 395 12.70 0.63 -8.48
N ALA A 396 12.85 -0.12 -9.57
CA ALA A 396 13.53 0.36 -10.78
C ALA A 396 12.83 1.58 -11.41
N VAL A 397 11.51 1.58 -11.47
CA VAL A 397 10.73 2.76 -11.90
C VAL A 397 11.01 3.97 -11.01
N ALA A 398 11.10 3.78 -9.69
CA ALA A 398 11.41 4.88 -8.76
C ALA A 398 12.87 5.36 -8.88
N VAL A 399 13.82 4.46 -9.09
CA VAL A 399 15.22 4.81 -9.35
C VAL A 399 15.35 5.62 -10.64
N HIS A 400 14.66 5.21 -11.72
CA HIS A 400 14.61 5.99 -12.96
C HIS A 400 14.07 7.41 -12.71
N ALA A 401 12.96 7.53 -12.00
CA ALA A 401 12.36 8.81 -11.65
C ALA A 401 13.30 9.69 -10.79
N CYS A 402 14.08 9.08 -9.90
CA CYS A 402 15.12 9.78 -9.12
C CYS A 402 16.19 10.38 -10.02
N HIS A 403 16.72 9.60 -10.96
CA HIS A 403 17.73 10.07 -11.90
C HIS A 403 17.18 11.20 -12.79
N ALA A 404 15.98 11.02 -13.36
CA ALA A 404 15.33 12.03 -14.19
C ALA A 404 15.09 13.34 -13.41
N TYR A 405 14.60 13.25 -12.17
CA TYR A 405 14.43 14.40 -11.29
C TYR A 405 15.72 15.17 -11.03
N LYS A 406 16.79 14.47 -10.63
CA LYS A 406 18.10 15.10 -10.37
C LYS A 406 18.67 15.76 -11.61
N GLN A 407 18.56 15.10 -12.76
CA GLN A 407 19.06 15.62 -14.04
C GLN A 407 18.29 16.88 -14.48
N GLU A 408 16.97 16.91 -14.32
CA GLU A 408 16.14 18.04 -14.74
C GLU A 408 16.25 19.23 -13.78
N SER A 409 16.21 18.97 -12.46
CA SER A 409 16.16 20.03 -11.44
C SER A 409 17.52 20.53 -10.97
N ASN A 410 18.60 19.76 -11.22
CA ASN A 410 19.92 19.98 -10.61
C ASN A 410 19.86 20.02 -9.06
N ASP A 411 18.87 19.40 -8.44
CA ASP A 411 18.68 19.35 -7.00
C ASP A 411 19.69 18.41 -6.33
N THR A 412 20.52 18.94 -5.45
CA THR A 412 21.51 18.18 -4.68
C THR A 412 20.99 17.65 -3.34
N THR A 413 19.74 17.93 -3.00
CA THR A 413 19.10 17.42 -1.78
C THR A 413 19.10 15.88 -1.80
N PRO A 414 19.51 15.23 -0.70
CA PRO A 414 19.53 13.78 -0.61
C PRO A 414 18.19 13.14 -0.97
N CYS A 415 18.21 12.08 -1.78
CA CYS A 415 17.02 11.34 -2.17
C CYS A 415 16.97 9.98 -1.46
N ILE A 416 15.80 9.66 -0.92
CA ILE A 416 15.45 8.34 -0.40
C ILE A 416 14.45 7.71 -1.37
N VAL A 417 14.85 6.66 -2.07
CA VAL A 417 13.99 5.93 -3.00
C VAL A 417 13.33 4.77 -2.25
N LEU A 418 12.03 4.64 -2.34
CA LEU A 418 11.29 3.57 -1.69
C LEU A 418 11.39 2.28 -2.50
N SER A 419 12.02 1.27 -1.93
CA SER A 419 12.11 -0.10 -2.47
C SER A 419 10.95 -0.92 -1.89
N THR A 420 9.95 -1.22 -2.73
CA THR A 420 8.62 -1.62 -2.25
C THR A 420 8.35 -3.11 -2.29
N ALA A 421 9.19 -3.90 -2.94
CA ALA A 421 9.05 -5.35 -3.00
C ALA A 421 10.41 -6.04 -3.18
N SER A 422 10.48 -7.31 -2.79
CA SER A 422 11.63 -8.15 -3.13
C SER A 422 11.66 -8.48 -4.63
N ALA A 423 12.82 -8.39 -5.26
CA ALA A 423 13.05 -8.78 -6.66
C ALA A 423 12.59 -10.21 -6.96
N TYR A 424 12.68 -11.10 -5.99
CA TYR A 424 12.28 -12.50 -6.14
C TYR A 424 10.77 -12.72 -6.32
N LYS A 425 9.93 -11.76 -6.01
CA LYS A 425 8.49 -11.81 -6.34
C LYS A 425 8.21 -11.61 -7.83
N PHE A 426 9.18 -11.06 -8.54
CA PHE A 426 9.17 -10.74 -9.97
C PHE A 426 10.38 -11.38 -10.65
N ALA A 427 10.78 -12.58 -10.17
CA ALA A 427 12.01 -13.25 -10.57
C ALA A 427 12.14 -13.43 -12.08
N LYS A 428 11.02 -13.71 -12.77
CA LYS A 428 10.98 -13.90 -14.22
C LYS A 428 11.42 -12.64 -14.98
N ASP A 429 10.84 -11.50 -14.62
CA ASP A 429 11.13 -10.23 -15.30
C ASP A 429 12.52 -9.69 -14.92
N VAL A 430 12.90 -9.84 -13.65
CA VAL A 430 14.23 -9.44 -13.16
C VAL A 430 15.33 -10.29 -13.80
N TYR A 431 15.17 -11.62 -13.86
CA TYR A 431 16.12 -12.51 -14.51
C TYR A 431 16.26 -12.22 -16.00
N ALA A 432 15.13 -11.97 -16.68
CA ALA A 432 15.13 -11.58 -18.08
C ALA A 432 15.83 -10.23 -18.32
N ALA A 433 15.61 -9.24 -17.43
CA ALA A 433 16.30 -7.96 -17.50
C ALA A 433 17.82 -8.09 -17.32
N LEU A 434 18.29 -8.97 -16.42
CA LEU A 434 19.69 -9.17 -16.13
C LEU A 434 20.44 -10.01 -17.20
N THR A 435 19.76 -11.01 -17.79
CA THR A 435 20.44 -12.03 -18.60
C THR A 435 19.98 -12.08 -20.04
N GLY A 436 18.86 -11.43 -20.38
CA GLY A 436 18.18 -11.58 -21.69
C GLY A 436 17.52 -12.95 -21.89
N LYS A 437 17.50 -13.82 -20.87
CA LYS A 437 16.92 -15.18 -20.92
C LYS A 437 15.57 -15.21 -20.24
N SER A 438 14.70 -16.11 -20.70
CA SER A 438 13.42 -16.40 -20.05
C SER A 438 13.34 -17.87 -19.66
N CYS A 439 12.62 -18.18 -18.59
CA CYS A 439 12.25 -19.50 -18.17
C CYS A 439 10.74 -19.52 -17.89
N ASP A 440 10.05 -20.60 -18.23
CA ASP A 440 8.60 -20.69 -18.09
C ASP A 440 8.18 -20.90 -16.61
N ASP A 441 8.95 -21.66 -15.85
CA ASP A 441 8.70 -21.91 -14.43
C ASP A 441 9.29 -20.78 -13.58
N GLU A 442 8.42 -20.08 -12.84
CA GLU A 442 8.84 -18.95 -11.99
C GLU A 442 9.71 -19.39 -10.80
N PHE A 443 9.53 -20.61 -10.26
CA PHE A 443 10.37 -21.11 -9.17
C PHE A 443 11.75 -21.51 -9.67
N GLU A 444 11.85 -22.14 -10.84
CA GLU A 444 13.17 -22.41 -11.47
C GLU A 444 13.88 -21.09 -11.79
N THR A 445 13.14 -20.09 -12.27
CA THR A 445 13.69 -18.75 -12.52
C THR A 445 14.16 -18.09 -11.23
N MET A 446 13.45 -18.26 -10.12
CA MET A 446 13.85 -17.73 -8.81
C MET A 446 15.20 -18.32 -8.36
N TYR A 447 15.41 -19.62 -8.54
CA TYR A 447 16.69 -20.26 -8.25
C TYR A 447 17.79 -19.85 -9.23
N ALA A 448 17.47 -19.76 -10.54
CA ALA A 448 18.42 -19.28 -11.55
C ALA A 448 18.85 -17.82 -11.28
N LEU A 449 17.94 -16.98 -10.81
CA LEU A 449 18.24 -15.61 -10.38
C LEU A 449 19.19 -15.60 -9.18
N HIS A 450 18.95 -16.48 -8.19
CA HIS A 450 19.86 -16.65 -7.05
C HIS A 450 21.25 -17.09 -7.49
N ASP A 451 21.34 -18.12 -8.34
CA ASP A 451 22.61 -18.64 -8.84
C ASP A 451 23.39 -17.58 -9.62
N TYR A 452 22.70 -16.73 -10.37
CA TYR A 452 23.32 -15.65 -11.13
C TYR A 452 23.79 -14.49 -10.25
N THR A 453 22.99 -14.11 -9.25
CA THR A 453 23.23 -12.88 -8.46
C THR A 453 23.93 -13.12 -7.14
N SER A 454 23.89 -14.35 -6.62
CA SER A 454 24.28 -14.73 -5.25
C SER A 454 23.52 -13.99 -4.15
N VAL A 455 22.46 -13.26 -4.47
CA VAL A 455 21.58 -12.60 -3.49
C VAL A 455 20.66 -13.65 -2.87
N ALA A 456 20.52 -13.65 -1.55
CA ALA A 456 19.72 -14.65 -0.85
C ALA A 456 18.23 -14.51 -1.17
N ILE A 457 17.57 -15.63 -1.43
CA ILE A 457 16.11 -15.66 -1.57
C ILE A 457 15.47 -15.46 -0.19
N PRO A 458 14.50 -14.54 -0.02
CA PRO A 458 13.77 -14.39 1.23
C PRO A 458 13.16 -15.73 1.69
N LYS A 459 13.30 -16.05 2.98
CA LYS A 459 12.89 -17.35 3.54
C LYS A 459 11.42 -17.68 3.26
N ASN A 460 10.54 -16.68 3.34
CA ASN A 460 9.11 -16.79 3.06
C ASN A 460 8.78 -17.06 1.58
N LEU A 461 9.72 -16.85 0.66
CA LEU A 461 9.60 -17.20 -0.76
C LEU A 461 10.28 -18.54 -1.07
N ALA A 462 11.43 -18.80 -0.48
CA ALA A 462 12.19 -20.04 -0.71
C ALA A 462 11.41 -21.31 -0.35
N CYS A 463 10.59 -21.27 0.73
CA CYS A 463 9.83 -22.43 1.19
C CYS A 463 8.53 -22.68 0.40
N LEU A 464 8.08 -21.75 -0.45
CA LEU A 464 6.74 -21.80 -1.07
C LEU A 464 6.53 -23.02 -1.97
N LYS A 465 7.57 -23.48 -2.68
CA LYS A 465 7.46 -24.60 -3.61
C LYS A 465 7.01 -25.87 -2.90
N ASP A 466 7.48 -26.09 -1.67
CA ASP A 466 7.24 -27.29 -0.89
C ASP A 466 6.02 -27.19 0.05
N MET A 467 5.45 -26.00 0.21
CA MET A 467 4.26 -25.81 1.05
C MET A 467 3.02 -26.45 0.44
N PRO A 468 2.17 -27.14 1.24
CA PRO A 468 0.94 -27.73 0.75
C PRO A 468 -0.06 -26.67 0.29
N ILE A 469 -0.67 -26.90 -0.87
CA ILE A 469 -1.76 -26.06 -1.36
C ILE A 469 -3.01 -26.33 -0.53
N ARG A 470 -3.54 -25.31 0.15
CA ARG A 470 -4.75 -25.37 0.97
C ARG A 470 -5.99 -24.90 0.21
N PHE A 471 -5.84 -23.86 -0.63
CA PHE A 471 -6.95 -23.21 -1.31
C PHE A 471 -6.90 -23.53 -2.81
N THR A 472 -7.91 -24.25 -3.29
CA THR A 472 -8.01 -24.70 -4.69
C THR A 472 -9.29 -24.25 -5.39
N LYS A 473 -10.15 -23.51 -4.65
CA LYS A 473 -11.48 -23.12 -5.15
C LYS A 473 -11.34 -22.10 -6.29
N VAL A 474 -11.95 -22.44 -7.43
CA VAL A 474 -12.09 -21.59 -8.59
C VAL A 474 -13.58 -21.46 -8.89
N ILE A 475 -14.06 -20.26 -9.13
CA ILE A 475 -15.48 -19.99 -9.40
C ILE A 475 -15.67 -19.13 -10.66
N GLU A 476 -16.83 -19.26 -11.28
CA GLU A 476 -17.30 -18.30 -12.27
C GLU A 476 -17.67 -16.96 -11.55
N LYS A 477 -17.56 -15.84 -12.24
CA LYS A 477 -17.87 -14.53 -11.63
C LYS A 477 -19.33 -14.39 -11.22
N GLU A 478 -20.21 -15.05 -11.94
CA GLU A 478 -21.66 -15.10 -11.68
C GLU A 478 -22.00 -15.79 -10.35
N ASP A 479 -21.17 -16.75 -9.92
CA ASP A 479 -21.36 -17.52 -8.68
C ASP A 479 -20.75 -16.83 -7.45
N ALA A 480 -20.03 -15.73 -7.65
CA ALA A 480 -19.20 -15.13 -6.60
C ALA A 480 -20.02 -14.64 -5.40
N LEU A 481 -21.10 -13.92 -5.63
CA LEU A 481 -21.96 -13.39 -4.55
C LEU A 481 -22.61 -14.50 -3.72
N ALA A 482 -23.09 -15.56 -4.37
CA ALA A 482 -23.64 -16.72 -3.67
C ALA A 482 -22.56 -17.46 -2.85
N THR A 483 -21.35 -17.57 -3.41
CA THR A 483 -20.20 -18.18 -2.72
C THR A 483 -19.80 -17.37 -1.48
N ILE A 484 -19.75 -16.04 -1.59
CA ILE A 484 -19.45 -15.15 -0.47
C ILE A 484 -20.53 -15.26 0.61
N ALA A 485 -21.81 -15.21 0.24
CA ALA A 485 -22.92 -15.34 1.19
C ALA A 485 -22.86 -16.66 1.96
N LYS A 486 -22.61 -17.77 1.26
CA LYS A 486 -22.46 -19.10 1.90
C LYS A 486 -21.29 -19.11 2.89
N ARG A 487 -20.11 -18.54 2.52
CA ARG A 487 -18.96 -18.45 3.44
C ARG A 487 -19.30 -17.66 4.71
N LEU A 488 -20.07 -16.59 4.60
CA LEU A 488 -20.51 -15.79 5.74
C LEU A 488 -21.47 -16.56 6.65
N GLU A 489 -22.38 -17.36 6.07
CA GLU A 489 -23.27 -18.25 6.82
C GLU A 489 -22.49 -19.33 7.58
N ASP A 490 -21.50 -19.96 6.93
CA ASP A 490 -20.62 -20.95 7.54
C ASP A 490 -19.87 -20.36 8.74
N LEU A 491 -19.34 -19.15 8.61
CA LEU A 491 -18.65 -18.42 9.70
C LEU A 491 -19.58 -18.11 10.89
N GLN A 492 -20.88 -17.88 10.67
CA GLN A 492 -21.84 -17.68 11.76
C GLN A 492 -22.09 -18.97 12.56
N HIS A 493 -22.11 -20.12 11.89
CA HIS A 493 -22.29 -21.41 12.54
C HIS A 493 -21.08 -21.81 13.40
N ASP A 494 -19.88 -21.45 12.99
CA ASP A 494 -18.66 -21.75 13.72
C ASP A 494 -18.44 -20.86 14.97
N HIS A 495 -19.11 -19.70 15.04
CA HIS A 495 -19.02 -18.75 16.15
C HIS A 495 -20.17 -18.84 17.18
N ASN A 496 -21.25 -19.56 16.90
CA ASN A 496 -22.34 -19.85 17.82
C ASN A 496 -22.12 -21.20 18.52
#